data_70791520e11cad851d1c9373dec79612
#
_entry.id   70791520e11cad851d1c9373dec79612
#
_cell.length_a   1.000
_cell.length_b   1.000
_cell.length_c   1.000
_cell.angle_alpha   90.00
_cell.angle_beta   90.00
_cell.angle_gamma   90.00
#
_symmetry.space_group_name_H-M   'P 1'
#
loop_
_entity.id
_entity.type
_entity.pdbx_description
1 polymer ?
#
loop_
_entity_poly.entity_id
_entity_poly.type
_entity_poly.pdbx_seq_one_letter_code
_entity_poly.pdbx_strand_id
1 'polypeptide(L)' 'MFKILVVEDDKDLNRTVCSFLNHSGYEATGCLNANDAY' A
#
# COMPACT_ATOMS: atom_id res chain seq x y z
N MET A 1 -1.76 16.01 -1.68
CA MET A 1 -1.29 14.69 -1.23
C MET A 1 -1.71 13.63 -2.22
N PHE A 2 -0.80 12.77 -2.61
CA PHE A 2 -1.09 11.69 -3.55
C PHE A 2 -1.62 10.46 -2.82
N LYS A 3 -2.59 9.82 -3.42
CA LYS A 3 -3.10 8.55 -2.92
C LYS A 3 -2.52 7.42 -3.77
N ILE A 4 -1.97 6.42 -3.11
CA ILE A 4 -1.32 5.30 -3.77
C ILE A 4 -1.97 4.01 -3.30
N LEU A 5 -2.32 3.15 -4.26
CA LEU A 5 -2.83 1.83 -3.94
C LEU A 5 -1.71 0.82 -4.15
N VAL A 6 -1.39 0.07 -3.10
CA VAL A 6 -0.34 -0.94 -3.13
C VAL A 6 -1.00 -2.31 -3.19
N VAL A 7 -0.81 -3.04 -4.28
CA VAL A 7 -1.32 -4.40 -4.43
C VAL A 7 -0.16 -5.37 -4.35
N GLU A 8 -0.07 -6.13 -3.25
CA GLU A 8 1.03 -7.04 -2.99
C GLU A 8 0.54 -8.23 -2.15
N ASP A 9 0.79 -9.46 -2.62
CA ASP A 9 0.37 -10.67 -1.93
C ASP A 9 1.15 -10.91 -0.63
N ASP A 10 2.38 -10.47 -0.57
CA ASP A 10 3.22 -10.62 0.62
C ASP A 10 2.83 -9.57 1.66
N LYS A 11 2.28 -10.04 2.78
CA LYS A 11 1.79 -9.14 3.83
C LYS A 11 2.90 -8.26 4.42
N ASP A 12 4.08 -8.84 4.61
CA ASP A 12 5.19 -8.09 5.19
C ASP A 12 5.69 -7.03 4.22
N LEU A 13 5.83 -7.38 2.96
CA LEU A 13 6.24 -6.44 1.94
C LEU A 13 5.20 -5.34 1.75
N ASN A 14 3.92 -5.74 1.71
CA ASN A 14 2.82 -4.79 1.60
C ASN A 14 2.88 -3.76 2.72
N ARG A 15 3.02 -4.21 3.96
CA ARG A 15 3.12 -3.34 5.13
C ARG A 15 4.35 -2.42 5.04
N THR A 16 5.49 -2.97 4.65
CA THR A 16 6.74 -2.22 4.55
C THR A 16 6.61 -1.10 3.52
N VAL A 17 6.08 -1.42 2.34
CA VAL A 17 5.91 -0.43 1.28
C VAL A 17 4.92 0.65 1.70
N CYS A 18 3.80 0.27 2.29
CA CYS A 18 2.80 1.24 2.75
C CYS A 18 3.38 2.16 3.82
N SER A 19 4.14 1.62 4.77
CA SER A 19 4.78 2.43 5.81
C SER A 19 5.77 3.41 5.21
N PHE A 20 6.57 2.96 4.25
CA PHE A 20 7.54 3.81 3.58
C PHE A 20 6.84 4.97 2.86
N LEU A 21 5.80 4.67 2.10
CA LEU A 21 5.09 5.69 1.33
C LEU A 21 4.37 6.68 2.24
N ASN A 22 3.73 6.20 3.30
CA ASN A 22 3.07 7.09 4.26
C ASN A 22 4.07 7.99 4.97
N HIS A 23 5.23 7.46 5.30
CA HIS A 23 6.30 8.25 5.92
C HIS A 23 6.83 9.33 4.97
N SER A 24 6.79 9.07 3.67
CA SER A 24 7.24 10.02 2.65
C SER A 24 6.21 11.09 2.30
N GLY A 25 5.04 11.06 2.92
CA GLY A 25 4.02 12.08 2.69
C GLY A 25 2.92 11.68 1.71
N TYR A 26 2.89 10.42 1.29
CA TYR A 26 1.81 9.90 0.45
C TYR A 26 0.75 9.23 1.31
N GLU A 27 -0.45 9.11 0.78
CA GLU A 27 -1.51 8.33 1.41
C GLU A 27 -1.57 6.96 0.74
N ALA A 28 -0.93 5.97 1.36
CA ALA A 28 -0.83 4.62 0.79
C ALA A 28 -1.83 3.68 1.46
N THR A 29 -2.57 2.94 0.64
CA THR A 29 -3.50 1.92 1.08
C THR A 29 -3.02 0.57 0.55
N GLY A 30 -2.89 -0.42 1.42
CA GLY A 30 -2.43 -1.74 1.04
C GLY A 30 -3.56 -2.72 0.82
N CYS A 31 -3.46 -3.50 -0.25
CA CYS A 31 -4.38 -4.58 -0.56
C CYS A 31 -3.57 -5.83 -0.88
N LEU A 32 -4.10 -7.00 -0.53
CA LEU A 32 -3.38 -8.26 -0.76
C LEU A 32 -3.55 -8.78 -2.19
N ASN A 33 -4.60 -8.34 -2.86
CA ASN A 33 -4.82 -8.69 -4.27
C ASN A 33 -5.72 -7.65 -4.93
N ALA A 34 -5.80 -7.72 -6.26
CA ALA A 34 -6.53 -6.71 -7.02
C ALA A 34 -8.04 -6.71 -6.73
N ASN A 35 -8.60 -7.86 -6.31
CA ASN A 35 -10.03 -7.93 -5.97
C ASN A 35 -10.34 -7.15 -4.71
N ASP A 36 -9.41 -7.08 -3.77
CA ASP A 36 -9.59 -6.33 -2.53
C ASP A 36 -9.35 -4.83 -2.72
N ALA A 37 -8.87 -4.43 -3.88
CA ALA A 37 -8.55 -3.02 -4.16
C ALA A 37 -9.80 -2.15 -4.35
N TYR A 38 -10.95 -2.77 -4.51
CA TYR A 38 -12.20 -2.05 -4.75
C TYR A 38 -13.25 -2.35 -3.70
#